data_4977f4fdc7687c8568f24e4381397763
#
_entry.id   4977f4fdc7687c8568f24e4381397763
#
_cell.length_a   1.000
_cell.length_b   1.000
_cell.length_c   1.000
_cell.angle_alpha   90.00
_cell.angle_beta   90.00
_cell.angle_gamma   90.00
#
_symmetry.space_group_name_H-M   'P 1'
#
loop_
_entity.id
_entity.type
_entity.pdbx_description
1 polymer ?
#
loop_
_entity_poly.entity_id
_entity_poly.type
_entity_poly.pdbx_seq_one_letter_code
_entity_poly.pdbx_strand_id
1 'polypeptide(L)'
;MEQLHMYWKNEGQTVPEYKLPEGYTVKKITEVPDGVEQWLEIISHGLVDGVRDKAFYQRVMVEEKGFDPEYCFLVMCGDEAVATLDILLYTWRNDGHLHMVGCKENHRGKGLATALNLLALKTIQELGFATASLTTDDQRIPAIKSYYKVGFQPDLSTQDYVERWAKINAIIGR
;
A
#
# COMPACT_ATOMS: atom_id res chain seq x y z
N MET A 1 15.55 12.91 -2.87
CA MET A 1 15.14 12.47 -4.22
C MET A 1 13.64 12.30 -4.17
N GLU A 2 12.92 12.77 -5.18
CA GLU A 2 11.46 12.62 -5.28
C GLU A 2 11.10 11.14 -5.41
N GLN A 3 9.98 10.70 -4.80
CA GLN A 3 9.52 9.34 -4.93
C GLN A 3 9.05 9.03 -6.34
N LEU A 4 9.21 7.78 -6.76
CA LEU A 4 8.65 7.27 -8.01
C LEU A 4 7.14 7.09 -7.88
N HIS A 5 6.42 7.32 -8.96
CA HIS A 5 4.98 7.15 -9.04
C HIS A 5 4.60 5.91 -9.86
N MET A 6 3.52 5.25 -9.45
CA MET A 6 2.86 4.20 -10.23
C MET A 6 1.36 4.44 -10.26
N TYR A 7 0.72 4.02 -11.34
CA TYR A 7 -0.72 4.17 -11.56
C TYR A 7 -1.36 2.88 -12.04
N TRP A 8 -2.61 2.70 -11.65
CA TRP A 8 -3.51 1.68 -12.18
C TRP A 8 -4.78 2.38 -12.66
N LYS A 9 -5.30 1.99 -13.83
CA LYS A 9 -6.53 2.55 -14.40
C LYS A 9 -7.68 1.58 -14.22
N ASN A 10 -8.81 2.07 -13.75
CA ASN A 10 -10.05 1.32 -13.68
C ASN A 10 -10.74 1.36 -15.06
N GLU A 11 -10.52 0.33 -15.85
CA GLU A 11 -11.12 0.15 -17.18
C GLU A 11 -12.24 -0.89 -17.17
N GLY A 12 -12.81 -1.19 -15.99
CA GLY A 12 -13.84 -2.21 -15.82
C GLY A 12 -13.33 -3.65 -15.83
N GLN A 13 -12.01 -3.84 -15.81
CA GLN A 13 -11.40 -5.18 -15.74
C GLN A 13 -11.72 -5.86 -14.39
N THR A 14 -11.79 -7.18 -14.41
CA THR A 14 -11.94 -7.95 -13.19
C THR A 14 -10.68 -7.89 -12.35
N VAL A 15 -10.79 -7.34 -11.13
CA VAL A 15 -9.73 -7.44 -10.11
C VAL A 15 -9.82 -8.84 -9.50
N PRO A 16 -8.73 -9.64 -9.53
CA PRO A 16 -8.72 -10.96 -8.90
C PRO A 16 -9.05 -10.89 -7.40
N GLU A 17 -9.74 -11.89 -6.89
CA GLU A 17 -9.94 -12.02 -5.44
C GLU A 17 -8.59 -12.18 -4.74
N TYR A 18 -8.41 -11.42 -3.65
CA TYR A 18 -7.22 -11.60 -2.83
C TYR A 18 -7.31 -12.89 -2.02
N LYS A 19 -6.15 -13.51 -1.80
CA LYS A 19 -6.03 -14.71 -0.97
C LYS A 19 -4.94 -14.49 0.08
N LEU A 20 -5.27 -14.81 1.32
CA LEU A 20 -4.32 -14.84 2.42
C LEU A 20 -3.94 -16.30 2.71
N PRO A 21 -2.70 -16.55 3.17
CA PRO A 21 -2.34 -17.85 3.70
C PRO A 21 -3.21 -18.22 4.91
N GLU A 22 -3.25 -19.52 5.22
CA GLU A 22 -3.92 -20.01 6.44
C GLU A 22 -3.38 -19.31 7.69
N GLY A 23 -4.28 -18.95 8.61
CA GLY A 23 -3.96 -18.24 9.85
C GLY A 23 -3.88 -16.72 9.72
N TYR A 24 -4.07 -16.16 8.51
CA TYR A 24 -4.13 -14.72 8.29
C TYR A 24 -5.54 -14.25 7.94
N THR A 25 -5.94 -13.10 8.50
CA THR A 25 -7.20 -12.44 8.19
C THR A 25 -6.99 -10.95 7.95
N VAL A 26 -7.95 -10.26 7.34
CA VAL A 26 -7.94 -8.79 7.22
C VAL A 26 -8.98 -8.20 8.15
N LYS A 27 -8.59 -7.14 8.85
CA LYS A 27 -9.50 -6.27 9.61
C LYS A 27 -9.25 -4.81 9.24
N LYS A 28 -10.24 -3.97 9.43
CA LYS A 28 -10.05 -2.51 9.42
C LYS A 28 -9.37 -2.09 10.72
N ILE A 29 -8.59 -1.03 10.69
CA ILE A 29 -7.95 -0.50 11.90
C ILE A 29 -8.97 -0.18 13.01
N THR A 30 -10.18 0.24 12.61
CA THR A 30 -11.31 0.56 13.52
C THR A 30 -11.88 -0.67 14.23
N GLU A 31 -11.63 -1.88 13.72
CA GLU A 31 -12.09 -3.15 14.30
C GLU A 31 -11.09 -3.75 15.31
N VAL A 32 -9.90 -3.15 15.44
CA VAL A 32 -8.84 -3.62 16.32
C VAL A 32 -8.70 -2.64 17.50
N PRO A 33 -8.93 -3.04 18.76
CA PRO A 33 -8.95 -2.13 19.92
C PRO A 33 -7.69 -1.28 20.10
N ASP A 34 -6.53 -1.85 19.82
CA ASP A 34 -5.20 -1.21 19.84
C ASP A 34 -4.63 -1.04 18.42
N GLY A 35 -5.51 -0.83 17.44
CA GLY A 35 -5.15 -0.81 16.02
C GLY A 35 -4.08 0.21 15.67
N VAL A 36 -4.11 1.40 16.27
CA VAL A 36 -3.10 2.45 16.03
C VAL A 36 -1.74 2.04 16.58
N GLU A 37 -1.68 1.47 17.77
CA GLU A 37 -0.46 0.96 18.38
C GLU A 37 0.14 -0.17 17.54
N GLN A 38 -0.68 -1.09 17.09
CA GLN A 38 -0.24 -2.20 16.21
C GLN A 38 0.20 -1.69 14.83
N TRP A 39 -0.47 -0.68 14.28
CA TRP A 39 -0.06 -0.02 13.05
C TRP A 39 1.33 0.63 13.19
N LEU A 40 1.57 1.36 14.29
CA LEU A 40 2.86 1.97 14.61
C LEU A 40 3.98 0.92 14.71
N GLU A 41 3.68 -0.23 15.26
CA GLU A 41 4.62 -1.37 15.31
C GLU A 41 4.96 -1.87 13.90
N ILE A 42 3.97 -2.09 13.03
CA ILE A 42 4.20 -2.56 11.66
C ILE A 42 5.14 -1.62 10.89
N ILE A 43 4.86 -0.31 10.91
CA ILE A 43 5.66 0.66 10.15
C ILE A 43 7.07 0.82 10.67
N SER A 44 7.33 0.41 11.93
CA SER A 44 8.67 0.41 12.53
C SER A 44 9.61 -0.61 11.90
N HIS A 45 9.09 -1.60 11.18
CA HIS A 45 9.86 -2.63 10.51
C HIS A 45 10.39 -2.19 9.12
N GLY A 46 11.06 -1.05 9.06
CA GLY A 46 11.76 -0.57 7.86
C GLY A 46 10.89 0.19 6.85
N LEU A 47 9.65 0.56 7.21
CA LEU A 47 8.85 1.44 6.37
C LEU A 47 9.19 2.91 6.65
N VAL A 48 9.33 3.28 7.92
CA VAL A 48 9.61 4.64 8.36
C VAL A 48 10.72 4.65 9.42
N ASP A 49 11.64 5.60 9.31
CA ASP A 49 12.67 5.85 10.32
C ASP A 49 12.23 6.93 11.32
N GLY A 50 12.86 6.95 12.51
CA GLY A 50 12.65 7.96 13.53
C GLY A 50 11.54 7.64 14.54
N VAL A 51 11.00 8.67 15.21
CA VAL A 51 9.98 8.52 16.24
C VAL A 51 8.63 8.20 15.62
N ARG A 52 8.00 7.13 16.09
CA ARG A 52 6.73 6.59 15.61
C ARG A 52 5.77 6.42 16.79
N ASP A 53 5.22 7.54 17.20
CA ASP A 53 4.23 7.65 18.28
C ASP A 53 2.84 8.06 17.74
N LYS A 54 1.88 8.25 18.62
CA LYS A 54 0.53 8.71 18.22
C LYS A 54 0.53 10.07 17.52
N ALA A 55 1.47 10.95 17.83
CA ALA A 55 1.61 12.23 17.13
C ALA A 55 2.11 12.03 15.69
N PHE A 56 2.98 11.03 15.48
CA PHE A 56 3.36 10.61 14.13
C PHE A 56 2.15 10.09 13.34
N TYR A 57 1.36 9.16 13.93
CA TYR A 57 0.14 8.65 13.30
C TYR A 57 -0.84 9.78 12.94
N GLN A 58 -1.06 10.72 13.87
CA GLN A 58 -1.91 11.87 13.63
C GLN A 58 -1.47 12.64 12.39
N ARG A 59 -0.19 12.95 12.27
CA ARG A 59 0.37 13.76 11.18
C ARG A 59 0.38 13.04 9.83
N VAL A 60 0.74 11.76 9.80
CA VAL A 60 0.94 11.03 8.52
C VAL A 60 -0.30 10.26 8.04
N MET A 61 -1.32 10.14 8.89
CA MET A 61 -2.56 9.47 8.57
C MET A 61 -3.75 10.42 8.71
N VAL A 62 -4.07 10.84 9.93
CA VAL A 62 -5.31 11.58 10.22
C VAL A 62 -5.36 12.96 9.55
N GLU A 63 -4.22 13.65 9.47
CA GLU A 63 -4.11 14.96 8.82
C GLU A 63 -3.96 14.86 7.30
N GLU A 64 -3.71 13.66 6.76
CA GLU A 64 -3.64 13.47 5.31
C GLU A 64 -5.01 13.66 4.65
N LYS A 65 -5.00 14.45 3.58
CA LYS A 65 -6.21 14.71 2.83
C LYS A 65 -6.74 13.41 2.20
N GLY A 66 -8.01 13.12 2.46
CA GLY A 66 -8.64 11.89 1.96
C GLY A 66 -8.51 10.69 2.90
N PHE A 67 -7.92 10.86 4.09
CA PHE A 67 -7.88 9.80 5.09
C PHE A 67 -9.28 9.48 5.62
N ASP A 68 -9.57 8.19 5.66
CA ASP A 68 -10.74 7.62 6.33
C ASP A 68 -10.31 6.29 6.96
N PRO A 69 -10.38 6.12 8.30
CA PRO A 69 -9.92 4.92 8.98
C PRO A 69 -10.66 3.65 8.55
N GLU A 70 -11.83 3.77 7.93
CA GLU A 70 -12.57 2.63 7.34
C GLU A 70 -11.83 2.00 6.16
N TYR A 71 -10.86 2.68 5.56
CA TYR A 71 -10.03 2.18 4.46
C TYR A 71 -8.57 1.95 4.85
N CYS A 72 -8.28 1.92 6.15
CA CYS A 72 -7.01 1.46 6.69
C CYS A 72 -7.12 -0.01 7.11
N PHE A 73 -6.43 -0.89 6.39
CA PHE A 73 -6.51 -2.34 6.56
C PHE A 73 -5.29 -2.88 7.29
N LEU A 74 -5.55 -3.81 8.21
CA LEU A 74 -4.53 -4.58 8.92
C LEU A 74 -4.67 -6.06 8.55
N VAL A 75 -3.56 -6.70 8.22
CA VAL A 75 -3.50 -8.18 8.16
C VAL A 75 -3.15 -8.68 9.55
N MET A 76 -4.01 -9.54 10.08
CA MET A 76 -3.86 -10.16 11.39
C MET A 76 -3.31 -11.57 11.27
N CYS A 77 -2.42 -11.94 12.18
CA CYS A 77 -2.00 -13.32 12.44
C CYS A 77 -2.34 -13.63 13.90
N GLY A 78 -3.47 -14.30 14.14
CA GLY A 78 -4.09 -14.33 15.47
C GLY A 78 -4.50 -12.92 15.92
N ASP A 79 -4.03 -12.50 17.09
CA ASP A 79 -4.31 -11.16 17.63
C ASP A 79 -3.27 -10.10 17.25
N GLU A 80 -2.25 -10.48 16.50
CA GLU A 80 -1.17 -9.60 16.09
C GLU A 80 -1.41 -9.06 14.68
N ALA A 81 -1.37 -7.72 14.50
CA ALA A 81 -1.32 -7.11 13.18
C ALA A 81 0.12 -7.16 12.63
N VAL A 82 0.26 -7.66 11.40
CA VAL A 82 1.57 -7.98 10.79
C VAL A 82 1.83 -7.26 9.48
N ALA A 83 0.80 -6.74 8.84
CA ALA A 83 0.92 -5.92 7.63
C ALA A 83 -0.20 -4.88 7.58
N THR A 84 0.02 -3.81 6.84
CA THR A 84 -0.94 -2.72 6.69
C THR A 84 -0.93 -2.13 5.28
N LEU A 85 -2.07 -1.58 4.90
CA LEU A 85 -2.25 -0.71 3.73
C LEU A 85 -3.41 0.24 4.04
N ASP A 86 -3.23 1.51 3.73
CA ASP A 86 -4.26 2.54 3.77
C ASP A 86 -4.61 3.02 2.36
N ILE A 87 -5.86 3.44 2.14
CA ILE A 87 -6.31 4.08 0.91
C ILE A 87 -6.75 5.50 1.23
N LEU A 88 -5.98 6.48 0.75
CA LEU A 88 -6.41 7.87 0.78
C LEU A 88 -7.38 8.13 -0.38
N LEU A 89 -8.55 8.66 -0.06
CA LEU A 89 -9.63 8.90 -1.01
C LEU A 89 -9.49 10.30 -1.63
N TYR A 90 -8.79 10.42 -2.75
CA TYR A 90 -8.59 11.69 -3.46
C TYR A 90 -9.77 11.99 -4.39
N THR A 91 -10.94 12.30 -3.80
CA THR A 91 -12.20 12.53 -4.51
C THR A 91 -12.09 13.65 -5.54
N TRP A 92 -11.27 14.68 -5.28
CA TRP A 92 -11.08 15.83 -6.19
C TRP A 92 -10.33 15.49 -7.49
N ARG A 93 -9.68 14.32 -7.56
CA ARG A 93 -9.00 13.83 -8.78
C ARG A 93 -9.43 12.42 -9.19
N ASN A 94 -10.50 11.93 -8.57
CA ASN A 94 -11.09 10.61 -8.85
C ASN A 94 -10.08 9.45 -8.75
N ASP A 95 -9.29 9.44 -7.66
CA ASP A 95 -8.16 8.54 -7.44
C ASP A 95 -8.14 7.98 -6.02
N GLY A 96 -7.88 6.68 -5.87
CA GLY A 96 -7.57 6.04 -4.60
C GLY A 96 -6.06 5.86 -4.46
N HIS A 97 -5.44 6.53 -3.48
CA HIS A 97 -3.98 6.48 -3.30
C HIS A 97 -3.59 5.46 -2.24
N LEU A 98 -2.80 4.43 -2.64
CA LEU A 98 -2.26 3.45 -1.70
C LEU A 98 -1.17 4.10 -0.85
N HIS A 99 -1.40 4.12 0.45
CA HIS A 99 -0.57 4.81 1.41
C HIS A 99 -0.10 3.87 2.51
N MET A 100 1.12 4.06 3.02
CA MET A 100 1.70 3.33 4.15
C MET A 100 1.58 1.80 4.04
N VAL A 101 2.00 1.26 2.89
CA VAL A 101 2.04 -0.21 2.68
C VAL A 101 3.25 -0.80 3.39
N GLY A 102 3.03 -1.58 4.45
CA GLY A 102 4.07 -2.13 5.30
C GLY A 102 3.81 -3.58 5.72
N CYS A 103 4.89 -4.28 6.07
CA CYS A 103 4.83 -5.65 6.57
C CYS A 103 6.01 -5.93 7.50
N LYS A 104 5.73 -6.55 8.67
CA LYS A 104 6.75 -7.01 9.61
C LYS A 104 7.69 -8.02 8.95
N GLU A 105 8.97 -7.98 9.29
CA GLU A 105 10.02 -8.74 8.60
C GLU A 105 9.77 -10.25 8.57
N ASN A 106 9.38 -10.82 9.71
CA ASN A 106 9.10 -12.26 9.86
C ASN A 106 7.85 -12.75 9.13
N HIS A 107 7.04 -11.84 8.60
CA HIS A 107 5.83 -12.13 7.82
C HIS A 107 5.98 -11.81 6.33
N ARG A 108 7.14 -11.31 5.89
CA ARG A 108 7.44 -11.05 4.47
C ARG A 108 7.53 -12.32 3.62
N GLY A 109 7.41 -12.18 2.32
CA GLY A 109 7.53 -13.31 1.37
C GLY A 109 6.32 -14.26 1.33
N LYS A 110 5.25 -13.96 2.06
CA LYS A 110 4.02 -14.79 2.16
C LYS A 110 2.86 -14.28 1.29
N GLY A 111 3.11 -13.28 0.44
CA GLY A 111 2.08 -12.73 -0.46
C GLY A 111 1.12 -11.71 0.18
N LEU A 112 1.36 -11.28 1.43
CA LEU A 112 0.46 -10.38 2.16
C LEU A 112 0.32 -9.02 1.46
N ALA A 113 1.42 -8.44 0.96
CA ALA A 113 1.37 -7.18 0.21
C ALA A 113 0.56 -7.31 -1.09
N THR A 114 0.71 -8.42 -1.82
CA THR A 114 -0.10 -8.68 -3.02
C THR A 114 -1.59 -8.78 -2.67
N ALA A 115 -1.94 -9.47 -1.58
CA ALA A 115 -3.32 -9.59 -1.11
C ALA A 115 -3.90 -8.22 -0.74
N LEU A 116 -3.17 -7.40 0.01
CA LEU A 116 -3.59 -6.03 0.36
C LEU A 116 -3.74 -5.14 -0.88
N ASN A 117 -2.82 -5.22 -1.85
CA ASN A 117 -2.93 -4.46 -3.08
C ASN A 117 -4.18 -4.85 -3.91
N LEU A 118 -4.51 -6.14 -3.99
CA LEU A 118 -5.73 -6.60 -4.65
C LEU A 118 -7.00 -6.14 -3.91
N LEU A 119 -7.01 -6.22 -2.58
CA LEU A 119 -8.09 -5.67 -1.76
C LEU A 119 -8.27 -4.18 -2.01
N ALA A 120 -7.18 -3.41 -2.05
CA ALA A 120 -7.23 -1.98 -2.32
C ALA A 120 -7.80 -1.67 -3.71
N LEU A 121 -7.32 -2.36 -4.76
CA LEU A 121 -7.83 -2.16 -6.12
C LEU A 121 -9.31 -2.49 -6.24
N LYS A 122 -9.77 -3.58 -5.60
CA LYS A 122 -11.18 -3.95 -5.56
C LYS A 122 -12.02 -2.89 -4.85
N THR A 123 -11.56 -2.42 -3.69
CA THR A 123 -12.22 -1.34 -2.94
C THR A 123 -12.31 -0.06 -3.76
N ILE A 124 -11.23 0.35 -4.40
CA ILE A 124 -11.16 1.54 -5.26
C ILE A 124 -12.13 1.42 -6.44
N GLN A 125 -12.23 0.23 -7.05
CA GLN A 125 -13.16 -0.06 -8.14
C GLN A 125 -14.62 -0.01 -7.66
N GLU A 126 -14.93 -0.60 -6.50
CA GLU A 126 -16.27 -0.59 -5.91
C GLU A 126 -16.72 0.82 -5.51
N LEU A 127 -15.79 1.67 -5.07
CA LEU A 127 -16.03 3.08 -4.78
C LEU A 127 -16.22 3.94 -6.05
N GLY A 128 -15.95 3.38 -7.24
CA GLY A 128 -16.12 4.03 -8.52
C GLY A 128 -15.01 5.01 -8.91
N PHE A 129 -13.85 4.94 -8.26
CA PHE A 129 -12.69 5.76 -8.66
C PHE A 129 -12.13 5.32 -10.01
N ALA A 130 -11.68 6.29 -10.80
CA ALA A 130 -11.13 6.05 -12.14
C ALA A 130 -9.70 5.51 -12.11
N THR A 131 -8.94 5.81 -11.05
CA THR A 131 -7.54 5.41 -10.93
C THR A 131 -7.19 4.97 -9.52
N ALA A 132 -6.14 4.17 -9.42
CA ALA A 132 -5.37 3.99 -8.20
C ALA A 132 -3.95 4.51 -8.43
N SER A 133 -3.35 5.13 -7.43
CA SER A 133 -1.97 5.62 -7.47
C SER A 133 -1.19 5.19 -6.24
N LEU A 134 0.12 5.24 -6.33
CA LEU A 134 1.02 5.10 -5.20
C LEU A 134 2.34 5.83 -5.46
N THR A 135 3.08 6.06 -4.38
CA THR A 135 4.48 6.48 -4.44
C THR A 135 5.39 5.44 -3.80
N THR A 136 6.61 5.32 -4.29
CA THR A 136 7.60 4.35 -3.78
C THR A 136 9.02 4.85 -3.97
N ASP A 137 9.97 4.26 -3.26
CA ASP A 137 11.39 4.54 -3.39
C ASP A 137 12.07 3.47 -4.25
N ASP A 138 13.16 3.84 -4.95
CA ASP A 138 13.89 2.97 -5.90
C ASP A 138 14.34 1.65 -5.27
N GLN A 139 14.75 1.67 -4.01
CA GLN A 139 15.27 0.51 -3.28
C GLN A 139 14.19 -0.47 -2.82
N ARG A 140 12.90 -0.10 -2.91
CA ARG A 140 11.78 -0.95 -2.46
C ARG A 140 11.40 -2.02 -3.47
N ILE A 141 12.39 -2.74 -3.99
CA ILE A 141 12.25 -3.75 -5.06
C ILE A 141 11.13 -4.79 -4.76
N PRO A 142 11.01 -5.38 -3.56
CA PRO A 142 9.93 -6.32 -3.27
C PRO A 142 8.53 -5.71 -3.38
N ALA A 143 8.37 -4.46 -2.92
CA ALA A 143 7.10 -3.74 -3.02
C ALA A 143 6.76 -3.44 -4.48
N ILE A 144 7.73 -2.93 -5.26
CA ILE A 144 7.57 -2.65 -6.69
C ILE A 144 7.15 -3.92 -7.46
N LYS A 145 7.77 -5.06 -7.18
CA LYS A 145 7.35 -6.36 -7.76
C LYS A 145 5.89 -6.67 -7.45
N SER A 146 5.44 -6.41 -6.21
CA SER A 146 4.05 -6.67 -5.82
C SER A 146 3.06 -5.73 -6.54
N TYR A 147 3.42 -4.47 -6.77
CA TYR A 147 2.62 -3.51 -7.52
C TYR A 147 2.49 -3.90 -9.00
N TYR A 148 3.60 -4.25 -9.64
CA TYR A 148 3.56 -4.77 -11.01
C TYR A 148 2.69 -6.01 -11.15
N LYS A 149 2.75 -6.92 -10.17
CA LYS A 149 1.98 -8.17 -10.17
C LYS A 149 0.47 -7.94 -10.21
N VAL A 150 -0.01 -6.87 -9.61
CA VAL A 150 -1.44 -6.51 -9.59
C VAL A 150 -1.84 -5.50 -10.67
N GLY A 151 -0.91 -5.12 -11.56
CA GLY A 151 -1.21 -4.33 -12.75
C GLY A 151 -0.85 -2.85 -12.69
N PHE A 152 -0.22 -2.35 -11.62
CA PHE A 152 0.30 -0.98 -11.61
C PHE A 152 1.37 -0.80 -12.69
N GLN A 153 1.36 0.38 -13.31
CA GLN A 153 2.33 0.79 -14.32
C GLN A 153 3.15 1.98 -13.82
N PRO A 154 4.43 2.07 -14.18
CA PRO A 154 5.29 3.17 -13.78
C PRO A 154 4.88 4.49 -14.46
N ASP A 155 5.05 5.59 -13.76
CA ASP A 155 5.03 6.92 -14.37
C ASP A 155 6.34 7.13 -15.16
N LEU A 156 6.24 7.45 -16.44
CA LEU A 156 7.34 7.72 -17.33
C LEU A 156 7.29 9.17 -17.86
N SER A 157 6.68 10.07 -17.12
CA SER A 157 6.43 11.46 -17.56
C SER A 157 7.68 12.33 -17.62
N THR A 158 8.76 11.94 -16.95
CA THR A 158 10.03 12.67 -16.95
C THR A 158 11.19 11.78 -17.37
N GLN A 159 12.28 12.39 -17.90
CA GLN A 159 13.49 11.67 -18.27
C GLN A 159 14.13 10.98 -17.05
N ASP A 160 14.12 11.62 -15.86
CA ASP A 160 14.62 11.03 -14.60
C ASP A 160 13.83 9.77 -14.25
N TYR A 161 12.50 9.79 -14.35
CA TYR A 161 11.67 8.61 -14.08
C TYR A 161 11.96 7.48 -15.08
N VAL A 162 12.10 7.79 -16.37
CA VAL A 162 12.44 6.78 -17.38
C VAL A 162 13.76 6.08 -17.05
N GLU A 163 14.80 6.83 -16.69
CA GLU A 163 16.10 6.28 -16.35
C GLU A 163 16.10 5.46 -15.06
N ARG A 164 15.38 5.92 -14.03
CA ARG A 164 15.26 5.22 -12.76
C ARG A 164 14.46 3.93 -12.92
N TRP A 165 13.34 3.97 -13.63
CA TRP A 165 12.53 2.78 -13.91
C TRP A 165 13.28 1.77 -14.79
N ALA A 166 14.10 2.21 -15.76
CA ALA A 166 14.93 1.32 -16.55
C ALA A 166 15.91 0.52 -15.68
N LYS A 167 16.56 1.18 -14.71
CA LYS A 167 17.47 0.50 -13.74
C LYS A 167 16.71 -0.50 -12.87
N ILE A 168 15.55 -0.14 -12.35
CA ILE A 168 14.71 -1.01 -11.54
C ILE A 168 14.25 -2.22 -12.36
N ASN A 169 13.76 -2.00 -13.58
CA ASN A 169 13.30 -3.07 -14.47
C ASN A 169 14.42 -4.05 -14.81
N ALA A 170 15.66 -3.59 -15.02
CA ALA A 170 16.81 -4.46 -15.20
C ALA A 170 17.07 -5.35 -13.97
N ILE A 171 16.91 -4.81 -12.75
CA ILE A 171 17.08 -5.57 -11.50
C ILE A 171 16.00 -6.65 -11.34
N ILE A 172 14.75 -6.34 -11.73
CA ILE A 172 13.62 -7.27 -11.56
C ILE A 172 13.42 -8.23 -12.74
N GLY A 173 14.18 -8.07 -13.83
CA GLY A 173 14.10 -8.92 -15.02
C GLY A 173 12.93 -8.58 -15.96
N ARG A 174 12.60 -7.31 -16.09
CA ARG A 174 11.55 -6.78 -16.99
C ARG A 174 12.15 -5.97 -18.12
#